data_39bd055092e859c39c92f622f2ebb970
#
_entry.id   39bd055092e859c39c92f622f2ebb970
#
_cell.length_a   1.000
_cell.length_b   1.000
_cell.length_c   1.000
_cell.angle_alpha   90.00
_cell.angle_beta   90.00
_cell.angle_gamma   90.00
#
_symmetry.space_group_name_H-M   'P 1'
#
loop_
_entity.id
_entity.type
_entity.pdbx_description
1 polymer ?
#
loop_
_entity_poly.entity_id
_entity_poly.type
_entity_poly.pdbx_seq_one_letter_code
_entity_poly.pdbx_strand_id
1 'polypeptide(L)'
;MAEDAQTKSSPELIRGQIFDVGPRYIKLAYIGEGAYGMVCSALDNVTKAKVAIKKISPFEHQTYCQRTLREIKILTRFKHENVINIQDIIREVSIGEMKDVYIVQCLMETDLYKLLKTQQLSNDHICYFLYQVHRGLGEIHSVNLHQVHSYSPHLLNTTCDLKICDFGLARVADPEHDHTGFLTEYVATRWYRAPEIMLNSKGYTKSIDIWSVGCILAEMLSNRPLFPGKHYLDQLNHILGVLGSPTGEDLACIINDKARAYLQSLPHKPKVTWTKLYPNADLKALDLLDKMLTFNPNKRITVEGARDWVCAESHPTLEQYYDPADEPVADEPFTFEMELDDLPKEKLKELIWEETQRFKERQPKGAP
;
A
#
# COMPACT_ATOMS: atom_id res chain seq x y z
N MET A 1 -8.97 -44.07 -25.97
CA MET A 1 -9.54 -42.75 -26.04
C MET A 1 -10.41 -42.59 -24.78
N ALA A 2 -9.86 -42.00 -23.76
CA ALA A 2 -10.57 -41.60 -22.56
C ALA A 2 -10.61 -40.08 -22.64
N GLU A 3 -11.79 -39.53 -22.91
CA GLU A 3 -12.08 -38.11 -22.87
C GLU A 3 -11.93 -37.67 -21.41
N ASP A 4 -10.98 -36.78 -21.16
CA ASP A 4 -10.88 -36.01 -19.93
C ASP A 4 -12.15 -35.17 -19.77
N ALA A 5 -13.08 -35.69 -19.01
CA ALA A 5 -14.20 -34.94 -18.48
C ALA A 5 -13.63 -33.90 -17.49
N GLN A 6 -13.28 -32.72 -17.99
CA GLN A 6 -13.07 -31.55 -17.14
C GLN A 6 -14.34 -31.33 -16.33
N THR A 7 -14.32 -31.74 -15.09
CA THR A 7 -15.35 -31.42 -14.11
C THR A 7 -15.40 -29.88 -13.97
N LYS A 8 -16.30 -29.24 -14.67
CA LYS A 8 -16.66 -27.84 -14.44
C LYS A 8 -17.16 -27.77 -13.00
N SER A 9 -16.39 -27.19 -12.10
CA SER A 9 -16.91 -26.84 -10.78
C SER A 9 -18.02 -25.81 -10.98
N SER A 10 -19.14 -26.01 -10.31
CA SER A 10 -20.22 -25.03 -10.35
C SER A 10 -19.79 -23.76 -9.64
N PRO A 11 -20.16 -22.57 -10.16
CA PRO A 11 -19.93 -21.31 -9.44
C PRO A 11 -20.51 -21.38 -8.02
N GLU A 12 -19.77 -20.87 -7.05
CA GLU A 12 -20.21 -20.83 -5.64
C GLU A 12 -20.86 -19.49 -5.32
N LEU A 13 -21.99 -19.52 -4.59
CA LEU A 13 -22.68 -18.32 -4.12
C LEU A 13 -22.17 -17.97 -2.71
N ILE A 14 -21.47 -16.84 -2.55
CA ILE A 14 -20.93 -16.37 -1.28
C ILE A 14 -21.49 -15.00 -0.98
N ARG A 15 -22.26 -14.87 0.10
CA ARG A 15 -22.93 -13.62 0.50
C ARG A 15 -23.67 -12.89 -0.64
N GLY A 16 -24.32 -13.65 -1.51
CA GLY A 16 -25.10 -13.11 -2.63
C GLY A 16 -24.27 -12.77 -3.88
N GLN A 17 -22.95 -12.99 -3.86
CA GLN A 17 -22.08 -12.84 -5.03
C GLN A 17 -21.64 -14.21 -5.57
N ILE A 18 -21.64 -14.33 -6.88
CA ILE A 18 -21.19 -15.54 -7.58
C ILE A 18 -19.67 -15.48 -7.70
N PHE A 19 -18.99 -16.53 -7.23
CA PHE A 19 -17.58 -16.78 -7.46
C PHE A 19 -17.42 -17.92 -8.45
N ASP A 20 -16.88 -17.63 -9.61
CA ASP A 20 -16.54 -18.63 -10.65
C ASP A 20 -15.02 -18.68 -10.82
N VAL A 21 -14.39 -19.49 -9.97
CA VAL A 21 -12.92 -19.61 -9.89
C VAL A 21 -12.39 -20.94 -10.42
N GLY A 22 -13.28 -21.74 -11.04
CA GLY A 22 -12.95 -23.03 -11.64
C GLY A 22 -12.61 -24.12 -10.60
N PRO A 23 -12.24 -25.33 -11.07
CA PRO A 23 -12.06 -26.52 -10.23
C PRO A 23 -10.76 -26.48 -9.39
N ARG A 24 -9.82 -25.58 -9.71
CA ARG A 24 -8.56 -25.47 -9.01
C ARG A 24 -8.73 -24.94 -7.58
N TYR A 25 -9.60 -23.96 -7.40
CA TYR A 25 -9.80 -23.29 -6.11
C TYR A 25 -11.09 -23.78 -5.46
N ILE A 26 -10.96 -24.41 -4.31
CA ILE A 26 -12.06 -25.09 -3.60
C ILE A 26 -12.16 -24.58 -2.16
N LYS A 27 -13.27 -24.89 -1.50
CA LYS A 27 -13.54 -24.52 -0.09
C LYS A 27 -13.47 -23.01 0.13
N LEU A 28 -14.16 -22.26 -0.73
CA LEU A 28 -14.22 -20.81 -0.62
C LEU A 28 -14.90 -20.41 0.70
N ALA A 29 -14.28 -19.46 1.40
CA ALA A 29 -14.84 -18.88 2.60
C ALA A 29 -14.61 -17.35 2.58
N TYR A 30 -15.66 -16.59 2.89
CA TYR A 30 -15.58 -15.13 2.98
C TYR A 30 -14.58 -14.69 4.05
N ILE A 31 -13.69 -13.75 3.72
CA ILE A 31 -12.74 -13.16 4.66
C ILE A 31 -12.82 -11.63 4.73
N GLY A 32 -13.41 -10.97 3.74
CA GLY A 32 -13.55 -9.52 3.78
C GLY A 32 -14.09 -8.92 2.49
N GLU A 33 -14.35 -7.61 2.56
CA GLU A 33 -14.69 -6.78 1.41
C GLU A 33 -13.66 -5.67 1.28
N GLY A 34 -13.12 -5.50 0.07
CA GLY A 34 -12.32 -4.35 -0.30
C GLY A 34 -13.18 -3.25 -0.91
N ALA A 35 -12.59 -2.09 -1.18
CA ALA A 35 -13.29 -0.96 -1.80
C ALA A 35 -13.92 -1.29 -3.17
N TYR A 36 -13.49 -2.36 -3.84
CA TYR A 36 -13.85 -2.68 -5.22
C TYR A 36 -14.30 -4.13 -5.42
N GLY A 37 -14.47 -4.89 -4.35
CA GLY A 37 -14.89 -6.28 -4.47
C GLY A 37 -14.78 -7.06 -3.18
N MET A 38 -15.15 -8.33 -3.27
CA MET A 38 -15.18 -9.28 -2.17
C MET A 38 -13.92 -10.14 -2.18
N VAL A 39 -13.43 -10.49 -0.99
CA VAL A 39 -12.26 -11.36 -0.82
C VAL A 39 -12.69 -12.64 -0.11
N CYS A 40 -12.31 -13.78 -0.69
CA CYS A 40 -12.51 -15.11 -0.11
C CYS A 40 -11.16 -15.80 0.09
N SER A 41 -11.04 -16.58 1.14
CA SER A 41 -9.99 -17.60 1.21
C SER A 41 -10.42 -18.83 0.41
N ALA A 42 -9.46 -19.55 -0.13
CA ALA A 42 -9.67 -20.81 -0.83
C ALA A 42 -8.50 -21.77 -0.59
N LEU A 43 -8.69 -23.03 -0.92
CA LEU A 43 -7.62 -24.02 -1.02
C LEU A 43 -7.30 -24.21 -2.50
N ASP A 44 -6.06 -23.93 -2.89
CA ASP A 44 -5.56 -24.31 -4.20
C ASP A 44 -5.38 -25.84 -4.26
N ASN A 45 -6.20 -26.51 -5.06
CA ASN A 45 -6.20 -27.97 -5.12
C ASN A 45 -4.94 -28.55 -5.80
N VAL A 46 -4.17 -27.74 -6.49
CA VAL A 46 -2.90 -28.13 -7.12
C VAL A 46 -1.76 -28.05 -6.10
N THR A 47 -1.53 -26.87 -5.54
CA THR A 47 -0.40 -26.63 -4.62
C THR A 47 -0.69 -27.05 -3.18
N LYS A 48 -1.96 -27.33 -2.83
CA LYS A 48 -2.46 -27.57 -1.48
C LYS A 48 -2.26 -26.40 -0.50
N ALA A 49 -1.89 -25.24 -1.02
CA ALA A 49 -1.76 -24.01 -0.24
C ALA A 49 -3.10 -23.28 -0.08
N LYS A 50 -3.23 -22.55 1.02
CA LYS A 50 -4.34 -21.60 1.19
C LYS A 50 -4.02 -20.30 0.45
N VAL A 51 -5.01 -19.75 -0.25
CA VAL A 51 -4.89 -18.53 -1.03
C VAL A 51 -6.01 -17.56 -0.67
N ALA A 52 -5.81 -16.28 -0.96
CA ALA A 52 -6.83 -15.25 -0.97
C ALA A 52 -7.23 -14.96 -2.42
N ILE A 53 -8.51 -14.91 -2.70
CA ILE A 53 -9.06 -14.60 -4.01
C ILE A 53 -9.89 -13.32 -3.90
N LYS A 54 -9.41 -12.27 -4.54
CA LYS A 54 -10.09 -10.97 -4.63
C LYS A 54 -10.89 -10.92 -5.92
N LYS A 55 -12.22 -10.91 -5.81
CA LYS A 55 -13.13 -10.66 -6.93
C LYS A 55 -13.27 -9.16 -7.14
N ILE A 56 -13.08 -8.68 -8.36
CA ILE A 56 -13.22 -7.28 -8.75
C ILE A 56 -14.16 -7.21 -9.96
N SER A 57 -15.17 -6.33 -9.91
CA SER A 57 -16.11 -6.06 -11.03
C SER A 57 -15.93 -4.60 -11.49
N PRO A 58 -14.86 -4.28 -12.26
CA PRO A 58 -14.44 -2.89 -12.44
C PRO A 58 -15.12 -2.19 -13.62
N PHE A 59 -15.75 -2.93 -14.54
CA PHE A 59 -16.06 -2.45 -15.89
C PHE A 59 -17.25 -1.49 -16.00
N GLU A 60 -17.95 -1.21 -14.90
CA GLU A 60 -19.02 -0.22 -14.91
C GLU A 60 -18.51 1.22 -14.72
N HIS A 61 -17.37 1.39 -14.07
CA HIS A 61 -16.78 2.69 -13.74
C HIS A 61 -15.34 2.81 -14.24
N GLN A 62 -15.05 3.88 -14.99
CA GLN A 62 -13.71 4.18 -15.51
C GLN A 62 -12.64 4.17 -14.42
N THR A 63 -12.91 4.79 -13.29
CA THR A 63 -11.98 4.86 -12.15
C THR A 63 -11.65 3.48 -11.55
N TYR A 64 -12.60 2.54 -11.58
CA TYR A 64 -12.36 1.18 -11.10
C TYR A 64 -11.50 0.39 -12.09
N CYS A 65 -11.73 0.59 -13.40
CA CYS A 65 -10.87 0.01 -14.42
C CYS A 65 -9.43 0.50 -14.30
N GLN A 66 -9.22 1.82 -14.13
CA GLN A 66 -7.90 2.42 -13.97
C GLN A 66 -7.15 1.82 -12.77
N ARG A 67 -7.82 1.70 -11.63
CA ARG A 67 -7.23 1.14 -10.40
C ARG A 67 -6.90 -0.34 -10.55
N THR A 68 -7.80 -1.11 -11.16
CA THR A 68 -7.58 -2.54 -11.40
C THR A 68 -6.42 -2.77 -12.35
N LEU A 69 -6.36 -2.01 -13.45
CA LEU A 69 -5.26 -2.10 -14.41
C LEU A 69 -3.92 -1.75 -13.74
N ARG A 70 -3.89 -0.69 -12.94
CA ARG A 70 -2.71 -0.26 -12.19
C ARG A 70 -2.25 -1.33 -11.22
N GLU A 71 -3.17 -1.87 -10.41
CA GLU A 71 -2.88 -2.94 -9.45
C GLU A 71 -2.28 -4.17 -10.15
N ILE A 72 -2.90 -4.63 -11.25
CA ILE A 72 -2.40 -5.78 -12.00
C ILE A 72 -1.00 -5.50 -12.58
N LYS A 73 -0.80 -4.36 -13.26
CA LYS A 73 0.50 -4.01 -13.85
C LYS A 73 1.61 -3.95 -12.82
N ILE A 74 1.35 -3.34 -11.69
CA ILE A 74 2.33 -3.20 -10.60
C ILE A 74 2.64 -4.57 -10.00
N LEU A 75 1.62 -5.30 -9.55
CA LEU A 75 1.81 -6.55 -8.81
C LEU A 75 2.36 -7.70 -9.66
N THR A 76 2.16 -7.67 -10.98
CA THR A 76 2.75 -8.67 -11.88
C THR A 76 4.25 -8.46 -12.10
N ARG A 77 4.77 -7.28 -11.78
CA ARG A 77 6.19 -6.94 -11.92
C ARG A 77 7.00 -7.23 -10.65
N PHE A 78 6.40 -7.02 -9.47
CA PHE A 78 7.10 -7.22 -8.21
C PHE A 78 7.29 -8.69 -7.84
N LYS A 79 8.52 -9.04 -7.42
CA LYS A 79 8.88 -10.33 -6.82
C LYS A 79 9.70 -10.07 -5.56
N HIS A 80 9.03 -9.57 -4.54
CA HIS A 80 9.69 -9.20 -3.30
C HIS A 80 8.96 -9.81 -2.10
N GLU A 81 9.71 -10.24 -1.07
CA GLU A 81 9.14 -10.92 0.11
C GLU A 81 8.14 -10.04 0.87
N ASN A 82 8.39 -8.73 0.92
CA ASN A 82 7.56 -7.78 1.66
C ASN A 82 6.56 -7.02 0.76
N VAL A 83 6.38 -7.43 -0.48
CA VAL A 83 5.34 -6.95 -1.39
C VAL A 83 4.44 -8.12 -1.77
N ILE A 84 3.12 -7.89 -1.73
CA ILE A 84 2.17 -8.93 -2.16
C ILE A 84 2.34 -9.18 -3.66
N ASN A 85 2.32 -10.43 -4.07
CA ASN A 85 2.41 -10.81 -5.48
C ASN A 85 1.12 -11.46 -5.97
N ILE A 86 0.90 -11.44 -7.27
CA ILE A 86 -0.17 -12.19 -7.92
C ILE A 86 0.35 -13.60 -8.22
N GLN A 87 -0.38 -14.61 -7.73
CA GLN A 87 -0.11 -16.03 -8.00
C GLN A 87 -0.87 -16.52 -9.23
N ASP A 88 -2.09 -16.03 -9.43
CA ASP A 88 -2.93 -16.36 -10.58
C ASP A 88 -3.93 -15.24 -10.85
N ILE A 89 -4.41 -15.16 -12.11
CA ILE A 89 -5.51 -14.28 -12.51
C ILE A 89 -6.56 -15.12 -13.25
N ILE A 90 -7.77 -15.13 -12.71
CA ILE A 90 -8.91 -15.86 -13.30
C ILE A 90 -9.87 -14.83 -13.88
N ARG A 91 -10.39 -15.11 -15.06
CA ARG A 91 -11.39 -14.33 -15.78
C ARG A 91 -12.09 -15.19 -16.81
N GLU A 92 -13.15 -14.71 -17.39
CA GLU A 92 -13.87 -15.32 -18.50
C GLU A 92 -12.96 -15.54 -19.72
N VAL A 93 -13.39 -16.43 -20.61
CA VAL A 93 -12.60 -16.91 -21.76
C VAL A 93 -12.47 -15.83 -22.84
N SER A 94 -13.47 -14.95 -22.99
CA SER A 94 -13.49 -13.90 -24.00
C SER A 94 -13.65 -12.51 -23.36
N ILE A 95 -13.10 -11.49 -24.02
CA ILE A 95 -13.23 -10.11 -23.58
C ILE A 95 -14.69 -9.63 -23.56
N GLY A 96 -15.53 -10.13 -24.46
CA GLY A 96 -16.95 -9.79 -24.52
C GLY A 96 -17.71 -10.27 -23.29
N GLU A 97 -17.36 -11.43 -22.78
CA GLU A 97 -17.98 -12.05 -21.60
C GLU A 97 -17.37 -11.55 -20.29
N MET A 98 -16.18 -10.91 -20.32
CA MET A 98 -15.44 -10.50 -19.13
C MET A 98 -16.22 -9.45 -18.31
N LYS A 99 -16.75 -9.87 -17.17
CA LYS A 99 -17.45 -9.05 -16.18
C LYS A 99 -16.65 -8.89 -14.90
N ASP A 100 -15.93 -9.94 -14.52
CA ASP A 100 -15.17 -10.01 -13.28
C ASP A 100 -13.71 -10.35 -13.57
N VAL A 101 -12.83 -9.92 -12.66
CA VAL A 101 -11.44 -10.33 -12.60
C VAL A 101 -11.17 -10.85 -11.19
N TYR A 102 -10.62 -12.04 -11.09
CA TYR A 102 -10.24 -12.63 -9.81
C TYR A 102 -8.72 -12.63 -9.69
N ILE A 103 -8.20 -11.94 -8.69
CA ILE A 103 -6.77 -11.89 -8.39
C ILE A 103 -6.49 -12.87 -7.25
N VAL A 104 -5.64 -13.86 -7.51
CA VAL A 104 -5.23 -14.86 -6.52
C VAL A 104 -3.88 -14.47 -5.92
N GLN A 105 -3.81 -14.43 -4.60
CA GLN A 105 -2.65 -14.02 -3.82
C GLN A 105 -2.42 -15.01 -2.67
N CYS A 106 -1.26 -14.95 -2.01
CA CYS A 106 -1.08 -15.71 -0.78
C CYS A 106 -2.07 -15.26 0.29
N LEU A 107 -2.61 -16.22 1.04
CA LEU A 107 -3.47 -15.90 2.18
C LEU A 107 -2.60 -15.40 3.34
N MET A 108 -2.94 -14.23 3.84
CA MET A 108 -2.38 -13.66 5.06
C MET A 108 -3.44 -13.69 6.15
N GLU A 109 -3.06 -14.02 7.38
CA GLU A 109 -4.01 -14.28 8.46
C GLU A 109 -4.68 -13.03 9.00
N THR A 110 -3.95 -11.90 9.00
CA THR A 110 -4.44 -10.65 9.58
C THR A 110 -3.81 -9.44 8.87
N ASP A 111 -4.16 -8.27 9.34
CA ASP A 111 -3.50 -7.01 9.00
C ASP A 111 -3.03 -6.30 10.27
N LEU A 112 -2.08 -5.37 10.11
CA LEU A 112 -1.49 -4.65 11.22
C LEU A 112 -2.54 -3.89 12.05
N TYR A 113 -3.58 -3.39 11.43
CA TYR A 113 -4.70 -2.73 12.12
C TYR A 113 -5.45 -3.65 13.07
N LYS A 114 -5.83 -4.82 12.59
CA LYS A 114 -6.52 -5.81 13.44
C LYS A 114 -5.63 -6.28 14.57
N LEU A 115 -4.33 -6.46 14.28
CA LEU A 115 -3.36 -6.84 15.29
C LEU A 115 -3.27 -5.79 16.40
N LEU A 116 -3.12 -4.52 16.06
CA LEU A 116 -3.02 -3.41 17.03
C LEU A 116 -4.31 -3.18 17.85
N LYS A 117 -5.46 -3.65 17.39
CA LYS A 117 -6.70 -3.62 18.19
C LYS A 117 -6.72 -4.65 19.30
N THR A 118 -5.98 -5.73 19.17
CA THR A 118 -6.06 -6.88 20.07
C THR A 118 -4.78 -7.09 20.88
N GLN A 119 -3.65 -6.54 20.44
CA GLN A 119 -2.35 -6.80 21.04
C GLN A 119 -1.52 -5.52 21.15
N GLN A 120 -0.69 -5.45 22.17
CA GLN A 120 0.40 -4.48 22.28
C GLN A 120 1.68 -5.15 21.77
N LEU A 121 2.40 -4.45 20.90
CA LEU A 121 3.63 -4.97 20.32
C LEU A 121 4.82 -4.73 21.26
N SER A 122 5.74 -5.69 21.31
CA SER A 122 7.06 -5.46 21.91
C SER A 122 7.93 -4.60 20.98
N ASN A 123 8.99 -4.00 21.52
CA ASN A 123 9.95 -3.25 20.70
C ASN A 123 10.53 -4.09 19.58
N ASP A 124 10.81 -5.37 19.81
CA ASP A 124 11.33 -6.29 18.80
C ASP A 124 10.36 -6.47 17.62
N HIS A 125 9.08 -6.64 17.92
CA HIS A 125 8.06 -6.73 16.87
C HIS A 125 7.93 -5.42 16.08
N ILE A 126 7.98 -4.27 16.75
CA ILE A 126 7.94 -2.95 16.10
C ILE A 126 9.13 -2.78 15.17
N CYS A 127 10.34 -3.09 15.63
CA CYS A 127 11.55 -3.03 14.81
C CYS A 127 11.47 -3.96 13.60
N TYR A 128 11.03 -5.21 13.82
CA TYR A 128 10.93 -6.19 12.75
C TYR A 128 9.89 -5.81 11.69
N PHE A 129 8.73 -5.30 12.10
CA PHE A 129 7.73 -4.81 11.15
C PHE A 129 8.22 -3.57 10.39
N LEU A 130 8.86 -2.62 11.07
CA LEU A 130 9.43 -1.44 10.41
C LEU A 130 10.49 -1.82 9.37
N TYR A 131 11.38 -2.73 9.72
CA TYR A 131 12.39 -3.23 8.78
C TYR A 131 11.73 -3.77 7.52
N GLN A 132 10.75 -4.66 7.65
CA GLN A 132 10.04 -5.25 6.53
C GLN A 132 9.28 -4.19 5.69
N VAL A 133 8.66 -3.20 6.33
CA VAL A 133 7.99 -2.09 5.64
C VAL A 133 9.00 -1.28 4.82
N HIS A 134 10.15 -0.90 5.40
CA HIS A 134 11.15 -0.13 4.70
C HIS A 134 11.81 -0.94 3.56
N ARG A 135 12.01 -2.24 3.74
CA ARG A 135 12.51 -3.13 2.71
C ARG A 135 11.55 -3.21 1.52
N GLY A 136 10.26 -3.42 1.78
CA GLY A 136 9.24 -3.42 0.73
C GLY A 136 9.06 -2.07 0.05
N LEU A 137 9.14 -0.95 0.80
CA LEU A 137 9.10 0.39 0.22
C LEU A 137 10.35 0.72 -0.59
N GLY A 138 11.52 0.22 -0.19
CA GLY A 138 12.76 0.36 -0.96
C GLY A 138 12.58 -0.18 -2.37
N GLU A 139 12.03 -1.38 -2.49
CA GLU A 139 11.70 -1.99 -3.79
C GLU A 139 10.69 -1.16 -4.59
N ILE A 140 9.61 -0.69 -3.97
CA ILE A 140 8.62 0.15 -4.63
C ILE A 140 9.24 1.47 -5.11
N HIS A 141 10.08 2.10 -4.29
CA HIS A 141 10.74 3.34 -4.62
C HIS A 141 11.84 3.18 -5.68
N SER A 142 12.50 2.01 -5.76
CA SER A 142 13.54 1.72 -6.75
C SER A 142 12.98 1.77 -8.17
N VAL A 143 11.74 1.36 -8.37
CA VAL A 143 11.02 1.44 -9.65
C VAL A 143 10.32 2.78 -9.89
N ASN A 144 10.64 3.80 -9.14
CA ASN A 144 10.05 5.14 -9.23
C ASN A 144 8.55 5.20 -8.95
N LEU A 145 8.02 4.26 -8.19
CA LEU A 145 6.66 4.30 -7.67
C LEU A 145 6.62 4.91 -6.27
N HIS A 146 5.52 5.55 -5.95
CA HIS A 146 5.14 5.87 -4.58
C HIS A 146 3.73 5.35 -4.31
N GLN A 147 3.50 4.94 -3.09
CA GLN A 147 2.22 4.41 -2.67
C GLN A 147 1.56 5.42 -1.73
N VAL A 148 0.38 5.90 -2.11
CA VAL A 148 -0.42 6.70 -1.16
C VAL A 148 -0.99 5.73 -0.15
N HIS A 149 -0.31 5.58 0.98
CA HIS A 149 -0.71 4.63 2.00
C HIS A 149 -2.10 4.94 2.57
N SER A 150 -2.99 3.97 2.43
CA SER A 150 -4.13 3.83 3.30
C SER A 150 -3.74 2.95 4.51
N TYR A 151 -4.54 2.99 5.56
CA TYR A 151 -4.28 2.34 6.84
C TYR A 151 -4.11 0.80 6.79
N SER A 152 -4.57 0.11 5.75
CA SER A 152 -4.63 -1.36 5.70
C SER A 152 -3.72 -2.05 4.68
N PRO A 153 -2.63 -1.48 4.16
CA PRO A 153 -1.81 -2.16 3.17
C PRO A 153 -0.78 -3.13 3.75
N HIS A 154 -0.79 -3.38 5.07
CA HIS A 154 0.19 -4.23 5.73
C HIS A 154 -0.45 -5.51 6.21
N LEU A 155 -0.35 -6.55 5.39
CA LEU A 155 -0.83 -7.89 5.70
C LEU A 155 0.24 -8.67 6.47
N LEU A 156 -0.20 -9.49 7.41
CA LEU A 156 0.65 -10.27 8.30
C LEU A 156 0.25 -11.74 8.29
N ASN A 157 1.23 -12.61 8.38
CA ASN A 157 1.03 -14.02 8.61
C ASN A 157 1.37 -14.40 10.07
N THR A 158 1.22 -15.67 10.42
CA THR A 158 1.48 -16.20 11.75
C THR A 158 2.96 -16.20 12.14
N THR A 159 3.86 -16.09 11.19
CA THR A 159 5.32 -15.99 11.38
C THR A 159 5.82 -14.55 11.44
N CYS A 160 4.90 -13.58 11.54
CA CYS A 160 5.20 -12.14 11.54
C CYS A 160 5.81 -11.61 10.23
N ASP A 161 5.66 -12.35 9.11
CA ASP A 161 6.06 -11.82 7.81
C ASP A 161 5.02 -10.80 7.35
N LEU A 162 5.52 -9.65 6.91
CA LEU A 162 4.70 -8.51 6.49
C LEU A 162 4.77 -8.35 4.98
N LYS A 163 3.61 -8.12 4.36
CA LYS A 163 3.52 -7.77 2.94
C LYS A 163 2.72 -6.50 2.74
N ILE A 164 3.30 -5.58 1.96
CA ILE A 164 2.62 -4.39 1.47
C ILE A 164 1.66 -4.80 0.36
N CYS A 165 0.42 -4.33 0.42
CA CYS A 165 -0.62 -4.62 -0.57
C CYS A 165 -1.38 -3.33 -0.97
N ASP A 166 -2.39 -3.43 -1.86
CA ASP A 166 -3.27 -2.34 -2.30
C ASP A 166 -2.56 -1.25 -3.11
N PHE A 167 -2.18 -1.58 -4.33
CA PHE A 167 -1.52 -0.66 -5.27
C PHE A 167 -2.47 0.13 -6.17
N GLY A 168 -3.78 0.04 -5.95
CA GLY A 168 -4.78 0.75 -6.75
C GLY A 168 -4.64 2.27 -6.76
N LEU A 169 -3.98 2.83 -5.75
CA LEU A 169 -3.70 4.27 -5.61
C LEU A 169 -2.23 4.64 -5.86
N ALA A 170 -1.36 3.67 -6.13
CA ALA A 170 0.03 3.95 -6.41
C ALA A 170 0.20 4.85 -7.66
N ARG A 171 1.25 5.66 -7.68
CA ARG A 171 1.58 6.59 -8.77
C ARG A 171 3.06 6.51 -9.11
N VAL A 172 3.40 6.82 -10.35
CA VAL A 172 4.80 7.07 -10.74
C VAL A 172 5.21 8.43 -10.21
N ALA A 173 6.38 8.50 -9.60
CA ALA A 173 6.96 9.77 -9.17
C ALA A 173 7.49 10.52 -10.40
N ASP A 174 6.65 11.33 -11.03
CA ASP A 174 7.03 12.19 -12.14
C ASP A 174 6.92 13.66 -11.71
N PRO A 175 8.07 14.34 -11.50
CA PRO A 175 8.08 15.75 -11.13
C PRO A 175 7.64 16.68 -12.25
N GLU A 176 7.70 16.25 -13.51
CA GLU A 176 7.42 17.11 -14.69
C GLU A 176 5.95 17.07 -15.11
N HIS A 177 5.24 15.98 -14.82
CA HIS A 177 3.83 15.87 -15.15
C HIS A 177 2.95 16.14 -13.93
N ASP A 178 2.27 17.26 -14.00
CA ASP A 178 1.32 17.72 -13.00
C ASP A 178 0.01 16.91 -13.10
N HIS A 179 -0.06 15.81 -12.37
CA HIS A 179 -1.30 15.04 -12.21
C HIS A 179 -2.29 15.77 -11.30
N THR A 180 -2.63 17.01 -11.65
CA THR A 180 -3.50 17.92 -10.88
C THR A 180 -4.93 17.44 -10.73
N GLY A 181 -5.29 16.31 -11.30
CA GLY A 181 -6.69 15.99 -11.45
C GLY A 181 -7.32 15.26 -10.28
N PHE A 182 -6.74 14.23 -9.74
CA PHE A 182 -7.56 13.25 -9.00
C PHE A 182 -6.85 12.43 -7.95
N LEU A 183 -6.09 13.05 -7.04
CA LEU A 183 -6.07 12.44 -5.72
C LEU A 183 -7.35 12.88 -5.01
N THR A 184 -8.40 12.22 -5.43
CA THR A 184 -9.73 12.46 -4.91
C THR A 184 -9.69 12.37 -3.39
N GLU A 185 -10.14 13.42 -2.80
CA GLU A 185 -10.32 13.75 -1.39
C GLU A 185 -10.97 12.62 -0.56
N TYR A 186 -11.40 11.53 -1.20
CA TYR A 186 -12.35 10.56 -0.67
C TYR A 186 -11.87 9.10 -0.56
N VAL A 187 -10.65 8.73 -0.99
CA VAL A 187 -10.38 7.30 -1.23
C VAL A 187 -9.48 6.60 -0.21
N ALA A 188 -8.61 7.31 0.48
CA ALA A 188 -7.76 6.72 1.52
C ALA A 188 -7.96 7.42 2.86
N THR A 189 -7.77 6.70 3.96
CA THR A 189 -7.88 7.24 5.31
C THR A 189 -6.94 8.42 5.47
N ARG A 190 -7.47 9.62 5.71
CA ARG A 190 -6.70 10.87 5.80
C ARG A 190 -5.68 10.90 6.95
N TRP A 191 -5.83 10.03 7.92
CA TRP A 191 -5.00 10.00 9.14
C TRP A 191 -3.51 9.78 8.89
N TYR A 192 -3.16 9.20 7.74
CA TYR A 192 -1.78 8.87 7.34
C TYR A 192 -1.26 9.76 6.21
N ARG A 193 -2.02 10.79 5.81
CA ARG A 193 -1.63 11.70 4.73
C ARG A 193 -0.61 12.72 5.21
N ALA A 194 0.46 12.88 4.44
CA ALA A 194 1.48 13.89 4.67
C ALA A 194 0.92 15.31 4.51
N PRO A 195 1.48 16.32 5.22
CA PRO A 195 1.02 17.70 5.15
C PRO A 195 1.00 18.27 3.72
N GLU A 196 2.02 17.95 2.93
CA GLU A 196 2.14 18.42 1.55
C GLU A 196 0.99 17.93 0.65
N ILE A 197 0.42 16.76 0.89
CA ILE A 197 -0.78 16.28 0.18
C ILE A 197 -1.97 17.19 0.44
N MET A 198 -2.04 17.75 1.63
CA MET A 198 -3.13 18.64 2.03
C MET A 198 -2.87 20.10 1.67
N LEU A 199 -1.63 20.53 1.55
CA LEU A 199 -1.26 21.92 1.38
C LEU A 199 -0.82 22.29 -0.04
N ASN A 200 -0.30 21.30 -0.77
CA ASN A 200 0.18 21.49 -2.14
C ASN A 200 -0.64 20.63 -3.10
N SER A 201 -1.10 21.22 -4.17
CA SER A 201 -1.74 20.48 -5.25
C SER A 201 -0.74 19.74 -6.14
N LYS A 202 0.57 19.99 -5.96
CA LYS A 202 1.67 19.50 -6.80
C LYS A 202 2.75 18.84 -5.94
N GLY A 203 3.49 17.90 -6.51
CA GLY A 203 4.71 17.38 -5.91
C GLY A 203 4.52 16.22 -4.96
N TYR A 204 3.80 15.19 -5.40
CA TYR A 204 3.80 13.90 -4.71
C TYR A 204 5.13 13.21 -4.91
N THR A 205 5.88 13.07 -3.83
CA THR A 205 7.19 12.42 -3.85
C THR A 205 7.19 11.19 -2.94
N LYS A 206 8.22 10.36 -3.07
CA LYS A 206 8.44 9.18 -2.19
C LYS A 206 8.38 9.53 -0.70
N SER A 207 8.61 10.78 -0.32
CA SER A 207 8.55 11.24 1.08
C SER A 207 7.17 11.13 1.73
N ILE A 208 6.07 11.10 0.94
CA ILE A 208 4.72 10.90 1.48
C ILE A 208 4.54 9.53 2.12
N ASP A 209 5.19 8.52 1.55
CA ASP A 209 5.14 7.16 2.09
C ASP A 209 5.87 7.08 3.44
N ILE A 210 7.01 7.76 3.56
CA ILE A 210 7.76 7.83 4.83
C ILE A 210 6.94 8.49 5.93
N TRP A 211 6.18 9.56 5.61
CA TRP A 211 5.24 10.15 6.57
C TRP A 211 4.19 9.13 7.02
N SER A 212 3.60 8.40 6.09
CA SER A 212 2.59 7.38 6.40
C SER A 212 3.15 6.29 7.31
N VAL A 213 4.38 5.82 7.05
CA VAL A 213 5.08 4.85 7.91
C VAL A 213 5.38 5.44 9.30
N GLY A 214 5.73 6.72 9.37
CA GLY A 214 5.88 7.42 10.66
C GLY A 214 4.58 7.44 11.48
N CYS A 215 3.43 7.65 10.83
CA CYS A 215 2.13 7.55 11.51
C CYS A 215 1.83 6.13 11.98
N ILE A 216 2.22 5.12 11.21
CA ILE A 216 2.07 3.70 11.57
C ILE A 216 2.99 3.35 12.75
N LEU A 217 4.25 3.82 12.76
CA LEU A 217 5.15 3.66 13.90
C LEU A 217 4.54 4.25 15.18
N ALA A 218 4.03 5.48 15.11
CA ALA A 218 3.36 6.12 16.23
C ALA A 218 2.19 5.29 16.77
N GLU A 219 1.44 4.65 15.87
CA GLU A 219 0.32 3.78 16.24
C GLU A 219 0.79 2.44 16.80
N MET A 220 1.87 1.85 16.30
CA MET A 220 2.48 0.65 16.90
C MET A 220 2.95 0.91 18.34
N LEU A 221 3.43 2.12 18.64
CA LEU A 221 3.88 2.51 20.00
C LEU A 221 2.74 2.69 21.00
N SER A 222 1.50 2.95 20.56
CA SER A 222 0.40 3.35 21.45
C SER A 222 -0.93 2.64 21.22
N ASN A 223 -1.04 1.83 20.18
CA ASN A 223 -2.30 1.24 19.71
C ASN A 223 -3.40 2.27 19.39
N ARG A 224 -3.02 3.52 19.10
CA ARG A 224 -3.93 4.62 18.77
C ARG A 224 -3.39 5.44 17.60
N PRO A 225 -4.23 5.85 16.65
CA PRO A 225 -3.80 6.71 15.56
C PRO A 225 -3.30 8.06 16.12
N LEU A 226 -2.19 8.54 15.58
CA LEU A 226 -1.56 9.79 16.04
C LEU A 226 -2.37 11.04 15.61
N PHE A 227 -2.91 11.03 14.40
CA PHE A 227 -3.61 12.16 13.79
C PHE A 227 -5.03 11.77 13.32
N PRO A 228 -5.99 11.52 14.22
CA PRO A 228 -7.33 11.03 13.87
C PRO A 228 -8.28 12.16 13.42
N GLY A 229 -7.92 12.91 12.39
CA GLY A 229 -8.71 14.03 11.89
C GLY A 229 -10.05 13.60 11.27
N LYS A 230 -11.11 14.32 11.61
CA LYS A 230 -12.47 14.09 11.12
C LYS A 230 -12.71 14.67 9.71
N HIS A 231 -12.02 15.76 9.41
CA HIS A 231 -12.04 16.43 8.12
C HIS A 231 -10.69 17.09 7.85
N TYR A 232 -10.50 17.69 6.68
CA TYR A 232 -9.25 18.26 6.20
C TYR A 232 -8.54 19.20 7.19
N LEU A 233 -9.23 20.23 7.65
CA LEU A 233 -8.69 21.22 8.59
C LEU A 233 -8.40 20.61 9.97
N ASP A 234 -9.23 19.69 10.42
CA ASP A 234 -9.03 18.98 11.68
C ASP A 234 -7.78 18.09 11.62
N GLN A 235 -7.55 17.40 10.50
CA GLN A 235 -6.34 16.64 10.26
C GLN A 235 -5.09 17.52 10.38
N LEU A 236 -5.10 18.66 9.71
CA LEU A 236 -3.99 19.62 9.77
C LEU A 236 -3.80 20.17 11.18
N ASN A 237 -4.89 20.44 11.91
CA ASN A 237 -4.83 20.88 13.31
C ASN A 237 -4.22 19.84 14.23
N HIS A 238 -4.50 18.54 14.03
CA HIS A 238 -3.85 17.45 14.77
C HIS A 238 -2.34 17.43 14.50
N ILE A 239 -1.93 17.55 13.23
CA ILE A 239 -0.52 17.57 12.86
C ILE A 239 0.20 18.75 13.53
N LEU A 240 -0.34 19.96 13.37
CA LEU A 240 0.24 21.17 13.98
C LEU A 240 0.17 21.15 15.51
N GLY A 241 -0.79 20.44 16.10
CA GLY A 241 -0.90 20.24 17.54
C GLY A 241 0.23 19.42 18.14
N VAL A 242 0.85 18.56 17.36
CA VAL A 242 1.96 17.70 17.77
C VAL A 242 3.30 18.29 17.32
N LEU A 243 3.44 18.59 16.03
CA LEU A 243 4.70 19.07 15.46
C LEU A 243 5.00 20.54 15.77
N GLY A 244 3.98 21.28 16.21
CA GLY A 244 4.07 22.73 16.37
C GLY A 244 3.85 23.48 15.04
N SER A 245 3.94 24.80 15.12
CA SER A 245 3.84 25.66 13.93
C SER A 245 5.06 25.45 13.02
N PRO A 246 4.86 25.37 11.68
CA PRO A 246 5.96 25.24 10.73
C PRO A 246 6.87 26.46 10.78
N THR A 247 8.16 26.26 10.56
CA THR A 247 9.16 27.33 10.48
C THR A 247 9.02 28.10 9.16
N GLY A 248 9.72 29.25 9.03
CA GLY A 248 9.77 29.98 7.77
C GLY A 248 10.29 29.14 6.61
N GLU A 249 11.26 28.27 6.88
CA GLU A 249 11.82 27.35 5.88
C GLU A 249 10.83 26.24 5.49
N ASP A 250 10.05 25.72 6.46
CA ASP A 250 8.99 24.75 6.18
C ASP A 250 7.85 25.38 5.36
N LEU A 251 7.54 26.65 5.60
CA LEU A 251 6.55 27.39 4.83
C LEU A 251 7.02 27.66 3.40
N ALA A 252 8.32 27.78 3.16
CA ALA A 252 8.88 28.01 1.83
C ALA A 252 8.67 26.82 0.88
N CYS A 253 8.52 25.59 1.39
CA CYS A 253 8.22 24.42 0.56
C CYS A 253 6.74 24.34 0.12
N ILE A 254 5.85 25.20 0.66
CA ILE A 254 4.43 25.21 0.31
C ILE A 254 4.24 26.12 -0.90
N ILE A 255 3.90 25.53 -2.04
CA ILE A 255 3.73 26.25 -3.31
C ILE A 255 2.44 27.06 -3.33
N ASN A 256 1.38 26.56 -2.70
CA ASN A 256 0.07 27.21 -2.67
C ASN A 256 0.07 28.41 -1.70
N ASP A 257 0.01 29.63 -2.24
CA ASP A 257 0.04 30.88 -1.46
C ASP A 257 -1.11 30.99 -0.44
N LYS A 258 -2.31 30.51 -0.80
CA LYS A 258 -3.47 30.53 0.11
C LYS A 258 -3.26 29.59 1.30
N ALA A 259 -2.71 28.41 1.05
CA ALA A 259 -2.38 27.45 2.10
C ALA A 259 -1.28 27.99 3.02
N ARG A 260 -0.24 28.61 2.46
CA ARG A 260 0.85 29.27 3.22
C ARG A 260 0.33 30.41 4.07
N ALA A 261 -0.47 31.31 3.49
CA ALA A 261 -1.09 32.43 4.22
C ALA A 261 -2.01 31.92 5.35
N TYR A 262 -2.77 30.87 5.11
CA TYR A 262 -3.59 30.23 6.16
C TYR A 262 -2.75 29.75 7.33
N LEU A 263 -1.66 29.02 7.07
CA LEU A 263 -0.78 28.53 8.14
C LEU A 263 -0.14 29.66 8.93
N GLN A 264 0.25 30.76 8.25
CA GLN A 264 0.81 31.95 8.87
C GLN A 264 -0.22 32.72 9.74
N SER A 265 -1.51 32.59 9.44
CA SER A 265 -2.57 33.22 10.21
C SER A 265 -2.92 32.46 11.50
N LEU A 266 -2.47 31.23 11.65
CA LEU A 266 -2.77 30.42 12.81
C LEU A 266 -1.96 30.88 14.03
N PRO A 267 -2.52 30.78 15.26
CA PRO A 267 -1.76 31.00 16.48
C PRO A 267 -0.56 30.07 16.57
N HIS A 268 0.56 30.58 17.06
CA HIS A 268 1.77 29.78 17.26
C HIS A 268 1.52 28.63 18.24
N LYS A 269 1.90 27.41 17.85
CA LYS A 269 1.86 26.20 18.65
C LYS A 269 3.27 25.67 18.89
N PRO A 270 3.66 25.35 20.12
CA PRO A 270 4.94 24.69 20.38
C PRO A 270 4.91 23.23 19.97
N LYS A 271 6.05 22.68 19.58
CA LYS A 271 6.21 21.23 19.35
C LYS A 271 6.03 20.47 20.64
N VAL A 272 5.27 19.39 20.63
CA VAL A 272 5.15 18.44 21.74
C VAL A 272 6.31 17.45 21.66
N THR A 273 6.99 17.20 22.77
CA THR A 273 8.09 16.21 22.81
C THR A 273 7.52 14.79 22.67
N TRP A 274 8.20 13.96 21.90
CA TRP A 274 7.79 12.57 21.70
C TRP A 274 7.78 11.77 23.01
N THR A 275 8.70 12.04 23.93
CA THR A 275 8.73 11.41 25.25
C THR A 275 7.50 11.73 26.12
N LYS A 276 6.85 12.87 25.89
CA LYS A 276 5.58 13.21 26.55
C LYS A 276 4.42 12.40 25.98
N LEU A 277 4.42 12.14 24.67
CA LEU A 277 3.38 11.35 24.00
C LEU A 277 3.57 9.85 24.22
N TYR A 278 4.82 9.40 24.23
CA TYR A 278 5.20 7.98 24.31
C TYR A 278 6.25 7.77 25.40
N PRO A 279 5.87 7.89 26.71
CA PRO A 279 6.83 7.87 27.81
C PRO A 279 7.55 6.53 28.00
N ASN A 280 6.97 5.44 27.48
CA ASN A 280 7.50 4.08 27.60
C ASN A 280 8.21 3.60 26.32
N ALA A 281 8.28 4.42 25.28
CA ALA A 281 8.90 4.05 24.02
C ALA A 281 10.42 4.18 24.09
N ASP A 282 11.11 3.36 23.31
CA ASP A 282 12.56 3.47 23.14
C ASP A 282 12.91 4.83 22.52
N LEU A 283 13.96 5.49 23.06
CA LEU A 283 14.40 6.80 22.59
C LEU A 283 14.88 6.76 21.14
N LYS A 284 15.46 5.66 20.70
CA LYS A 284 15.84 5.46 19.30
C LYS A 284 14.62 5.42 18.41
N ALA A 285 13.56 4.69 18.79
CA ALA A 285 12.30 4.68 18.04
C ALA A 285 11.68 6.09 17.95
N LEU A 286 11.79 6.90 19.00
CA LEU A 286 11.30 8.28 19.00
C LEU A 286 12.16 9.21 18.13
N ASP A 287 13.46 8.99 18.03
CA ASP A 287 14.34 9.71 17.10
C ASP A 287 13.98 9.40 15.63
N LEU A 288 13.77 8.12 15.31
CA LEU A 288 13.28 7.74 13.97
C LEU A 288 11.93 8.37 13.68
N LEU A 289 11.00 8.31 14.61
CA LEU A 289 9.68 8.92 14.50
C LEU A 289 9.77 10.42 14.17
N ASP A 290 10.65 11.16 14.83
CA ASP A 290 10.89 12.58 14.56
C ASP A 290 11.38 12.83 13.12
N LYS A 291 12.32 12.00 12.66
CA LYS A 291 12.88 12.08 11.30
C LYS A 291 11.84 11.75 10.21
N MET A 292 10.96 10.78 10.49
CA MET A 292 9.91 10.38 9.56
C MET A 292 8.74 11.38 9.53
N LEU A 293 8.37 11.95 10.69
CA LEU A 293 7.29 12.93 10.83
C LEU A 293 7.81 14.37 10.77
N THR A 294 8.80 14.64 9.93
CA THR A 294 9.27 15.98 9.64
C THR A 294 8.31 16.68 8.67
N PHE A 295 7.84 17.90 9.03
CA PHE A 295 6.85 18.65 8.25
C PHE A 295 7.31 18.90 6.82
N ASN A 296 8.55 19.39 6.65
CA ASN A 296 9.15 19.67 5.35
C ASN A 296 9.56 18.36 4.64
N PRO A 297 8.94 18.01 3.49
CA PRO A 297 9.24 16.76 2.79
C PRO A 297 10.71 16.65 2.33
N ASN A 298 11.39 17.79 2.09
CA ASN A 298 12.79 17.81 1.66
C ASN A 298 13.78 17.52 2.80
N LYS A 299 13.33 17.67 4.05
CA LYS A 299 14.12 17.36 5.27
C LYS A 299 13.77 16.01 5.87
N ARG A 300 12.68 15.40 5.40
CA ARG A 300 12.21 14.11 5.89
C ARG A 300 13.21 13.02 5.50
N ILE A 301 13.47 12.07 6.39
CA ILE A 301 14.37 10.94 6.12
C ILE A 301 13.89 10.17 4.88
N THR A 302 14.83 9.63 4.09
CA THR A 302 14.51 8.76 2.95
C THR A 302 14.23 7.34 3.40
N VAL A 303 13.73 6.48 2.49
CA VAL A 303 13.49 5.06 2.82
C VAL A 303 14.80 4.34 3.14
N GLU A 304 15.86 4.64 2.40
CA GLU A 304 17.20 4.08 2.63
C GLU A 304 17.73 4.52 4.00
N GLY A 305 17.68 5.82 4.29
CA GLY A 305 18.11 6.36 5.58
C GLY A 305 17.32 5.83 6.76
N ALA A 306 16.01 5.60 6.61
CA ALA A 306 15.18 5.01 7.65
C ALA A 306 15.47 3.53 7.86
N ARG A 307 15.68 2.76 6.77
CA ARG A 307 16.08 1.36 6.82
C ARG A 307 17.44 1.19 7.50
N ASP A 308 18.44 1.95 7.04
CA ASP A 308 19.80 1.91 7.60
C ASP A 308 19.78 2.26 9.08
N TRP A 309 18.94 3.23 9.47
CA TRP A 309 18.75 3.59 10.87
C TRP A 309 18.14 2.42 11.67
N VAL A 310 17.10 1.74 11.16
CA VAL A 310 16.49 0.57 11.82
C VAL A 310 17.52 -0.55 11.99
N CYS A 311 18.36 -0.79 10.99
CA CYS A 311 19.36 -1.85 11.02
C CYS A 311 20.53 -1.52 11.95
N ALA A 312 21.07 -0.30 11.86
CA ALA A 312 22.27 0.09 12.63
C ALA A 312 22.00 0.39 14.09
N GLU A 313 20.84 1.00 14.40
CA GLU A 313 20.60 1.62 15.70
C GLU A 313 19.61 0.88 16.58
N SER A 314 18.67 0.09 16.00
CA SER A 314 17.53 -0.34 16.79
C SER A 314 17.63 -1.73 17.40
N HIS A 315 18.31 -2.72 16.79
CA HIS A 315 18.39 -4.04 17.42
C HIS A 315 19.55 -4.92 16.89
N PRO A 316 20.38 -5.50 17.78
CA PRO A 316 21.47 -6.41 17.40
C PRO A 316 20.99 -7.67 16.66
N THR A 317 19.73 -8.07 16.84
CA THR A 317 19.15 -9.23 16.14
C THR A 317 18.77 -8.94 14.68
N LEU A 318 18.59 -7.68 14.28
CA LEU A 318 18.30 -7.31 12.89
C LEU A 318 19.58 -7.21 12.06
N GLU A 319 20.71 -6.86 12.68
CA GLU A 319 22.01 -6.80 12.02
C GLU A 319 22.40 -8.12 11.34
N GLN A 320 22.01 -9.26 11.94
CA GLN A 320 22.26 -10.60 11.34
C GLN A 320 21.37 -10.91 10.12
N TYR A 321 20.29 -10.17 9.89
CA TYR A 321 19.37 -10.34 8.75
C TYR A 321 19.55 -9.27 7.67
N TYR A 322 20.42 -8.28 7.92
CA TYR A 322 20.67 -7.19 7.00
C TYR A 322 21.97 -7.40 6.24
N ASP A 323 21.84 -7.66 4.93
CA ASP A 323 22.96 -7.58 3.99
C ASP A 323 22.62 -6.52 2.93
N PRO A 324 23.36 -5.39 2.88
CA PRO A 324 23.14 -4.37 1.86
C PRO A 324 23.31 -4.88 0.41
N ALA A 325 24.03 -5.97 0.22
CA ALA A 325 24.24 -6.58 -1.10
C ALA A 325 23.05 -7.44 -1.55
N ASP A 326 22.26 -7.94 -0.60
CA ASP A 326 21.06 -8.76 -0.88
C ASP A 326 19.77 -7.90 -1.00
N GLU A 327 19.90 -6.57 -0.88
CA GLU A 327 18.75 -5.69 -1.06
C GLU A 327 18.39 -5.62 -2.54
N PRO A 328 17.18 -6.04 -2.92
CA PRO A 328 16.77 -6.04 -4.31
C PRO A 328 16.67 -4.61 -4.83
N VAL A 329 17.30 -4.36 -5.96
CA VAL A 329 17.15 -3.12 -6.74
C VAL A 329 16.52 -3.52 -8.07
N ALA A 330 15.40 -2.94 -8.40
CA ALA A 330 14.74 -3.23 -9.66
C ALA A 330 15.59 -2.75 -10.84
N ASP A 331 15.73 -3.61 -11.85
CA ASP A 331 16.59 -3.37 -13.03
C ASP A 331 16.13 -2.16 -13.88
N GLU A 332 14.84 -1.82 -13.86
CA GLU A 332 14.28 -0.75 -14.67
C GLU A 332 13.17 0.04 -13.91
N PRO A 333 13.12 1.38 -14.05
CA PRO A 333 12.04 2.19 -13.50
C PRO A 333 10.68 1.78 -14.09
N PHE A 334 9.63 1.95 -13.30
CA PHE A 334 8.27 1.75 -13.77
C PHE A 334 7.85 2.98 -14.58
N THR A 335 7.45 2.77 -15.83
CA THR A 335 6.87 3.81 -16.68
C THR A 335 5.44 3.43 -17.02
N PHE A 336 4.49 4.28 -16.67
CA PHE A 336 3.18 4.21 -17.29
C PHE A 336 3.28 4.99 -18.60
N GLU A 337 3.39 4.28 -19.72
CA GLU A 337 3.48 4.90 -21.07
C GLU A 337 2.25 5.74 -21.44
N MET A 338 1.19 5.67 -20.65
CA MET A 338 -0.05 6.41 -20.87
C MET A 338 -0.58 6.89 -19.54
N GLU A 339 -0.92 8.16 -19.45
CA GLU A 339 -1.78 8.67 -18.39
C GLU A 339 -3.14 7.96 -18.49
N LEU A 340 -3.35 6.98 -17.64
CA LEU A 340 -4.55 6.16 -17.64
C LEU A 340 -5.83 6.95 -17.31
N ASP A 341 -5.68 8.21 -16.95
CA ASP A 341 -6.76 9.03 -16.43
C ASP A 341 -7.73 9.49 -17.54
N ASP A 342 -7.27 9.57 -18.79
CA ASP A 342 -8.09 10.02 -19.94
C ASP A 342 -8.61 8.89 -20.86
N LEU A 343 -8.28 7.64 -20.53
CA LEU A 343 -8.69 6.52 -21.39
C LEU A 343 -10.16 6.14 -21.16
N PRO A 344 -10.95 5.92 -22.23
CA PRO A 344 -12.30 5.44 -22.09
C PRO A 344 -12.34 4.03 -21.49
N LYS A 345 -13.44 3.72 -20.83
CA LYS A 345 -13.66 2.48 -20.09
C LYS A 345 -13.44 1.23 -20.96
N GLU A 346 -13.86 1.26 -22.20
CA GLU A 346 -13.70 0.18 -23.17
C GLU A 346 -12.21 -0.11 -23.43
N LYS A 347 -11.42 0.94 -23.61
CA LYS A 347 -9.96 0.81 -23.81
C LYS A 347 -9.26 0.28 -22.57
N LEU A 348 -9.68 0.72 -21.40
CA LEU A 348 -9.16 0.19 -20.12
C LEU A 348 -9.49 -1.31 -19.97
N LYS A 349 -10.68 -1.75 -20.41
CA LYS A 349 -11.06 -3.17 -20.41
C LYS A 349 -10.15 -3.99 -21.33
N GLU A 350 -9.84 -3.48 -22.52
CA GLU A 350 -8.88 -4.12 -23.43
C GLU A 350 -7.49 -4.25 -22.80
N LEU A 351 -6.98 -3.19 -22.17
CA LEU A 351 -5.68 -3.20 -21.50
C LEU A 351 -5.64 -4.18 -20.31
N ILE A 352 -6.72 -4.26 -19.53
CA ILE A 352 -6.82 -5.26 -18.45
C ILE A 352 -6.78 -6.66 -19.05
N TRP A 353 -7.50 -6.90 -20.13
CA TRP A 353 -7.49 -8.18 -20.84
C TRP A 353 -6.07 -8.54 -21.32
N GLU A 354 -5.38 -7.63 -21.99
CA GLU A 354 -4.01 -7.83 -22.45
C GLU A 354 -3.04 -8.15 -21.31
N GLU A 355 -3.10 -7.42 -20.17
CA GLU A 355 -2.23 -7.68 -19.02
C GLU A 355 -2.51 -9.06 -18.41
N THR A 356 -3.77 -9.49 -18.36
CA THR A 356 -4.10 -10.84 -17.88
C THR A 356 -3.60 -11.94 -18.83
N GLN A 357 -3.56 -11.67 -20.13
CA GLN A 357 -2.97 -12.60 -21.12
C GLN A 357 -1.46 -12.69 -20.94
N ARG A 358 -0.77 -11.55 -20.87
CA ARG A 358 0.68 -11.49 -20.66
C ARG A 358 1.10 -12.20 -19.37
N PHE A 359 0.30 -12.06 -18.31
CA PHE A 359 0.55 -12.76 -17.06
C PHE A 359 0.51 -14.28 -17.25
N LYS A 360 -0.50 -14.82 -17.96
CA LYS A 360 -0.62 -16.25 -18.22
C LYS A 360 0.52 -16.80 -19.11
N GLU A 361 0.98 -16.00 -20.08
CA GLU A 361 2.07 -16.38 -20.97
C GLU A 361 3.43 -16.43 -20.26
N ARG A 362 3.63 -15.58 -19.23
CA ARG A 362 4.86 -15.55 -18.42
C ARG A 362 4.94 -16.69 -17.41
N GLN A 363 3.82 -17.33 -17.08
CA GLN A 363 3.85 -18.50 -16.21
C GLN A 363 4.53 -19.67 -16.93
N PRO A 364 5.49 -20.38 -16.31
CA PRO A 364 6.14 -21.50 -16.92
C PRO A 364 5.11 -22.53 -17.34
N LYS A 365 5.10 -22.91 -18.64
CA LYS A 365 4.25 -23.98 -19.16
C LYS A 365 4.63 -25.26 -18.43
N GLY A 366 3.81 -25.67 -17.47
CA GLY A 366 4.03 -26.90 -16.70
C GLY A 366 4.25 -26.67 -15.19
N ALA A 367 4.00 -25.47 -14.66
CA ALA A 367 3.77 -25.34 -13.22
C ALA A 367 2.48 -26.10 -12.89
N PRO A 368 2.54 -27.09 -11.96
CA PRO A 368 1.44 -28.00 -11.67
C PRO A 368 0.20 -27.30 -11.16
#